data_4555ff613e6910bb7b95865175de6a54
#
_entry.id   4555ff613e6910bb7b95865175de6a54
#
_cell.length_a   1.000
_cell.length_b   1.000
_cell.length_c   1.000
_cell.angle_alpha   90.00
_cell.angle_beta   90.00
_cell.angle_gamma   90.00
#
_symmetry.space_group_name_H-M   'P 1'
#
loop_
_entity.id
_entity.type
_entity.pdbx_description
1 polymer ?
#
loop_
_entity_poly.entity_id
_entity_poly.type
_entity_poly.pdbx_seq_one_letter_code
_entity_poly.pdbx_strand_id
1 'polypeptide(L)' 'MDKPKNRIKEVLEERGIKQTWLAERLGKSFCIVNSYVCNRRQPSLDVLFEIANILNVDPKELIGDSRRL' A
#
# COMPACT_ATOMS: atom_id res chain seq x y z
N MET A 1 -18.05 -11.39 -3.24
CA MET A 1 -17.13 -10.43 -3.85
C MET A 1 -16.13 -9.94 -2.82
N ASP A 2 -14.88 -10.12 -3.11
CA ASP A 2 -13.84 -9.75 -2.18
C ASP A 2 -13.58 -8.27 -2.21
N LYS A 3 -13.43 -7.71 -1.04
CA LYS A 3 -13.03 -6.32 -0.93
C LYS A 3 -11.52 -6.23 -0.80
N PRO A 4 -10.92 -5.16 -1.30
CA PRO A 4 -9.48 -4.97 -1.12
C PRO A 4 -9.16 -4.93 0.36
N LYS A 5 -8.05 -5.56 0.73
CA LYS A 5 -7.61 -5.55 2.11
C LYS A 5 -6.70 -4.39 2.41
N ASN A 6 -6.16 -3.77 1.38
CA ASN A 6 -5.41 -2.55 1.58
C ASN A 6 -5.78 -1.56 0.49
N ARG A 7 -5.48 -0.30 0.74
CA ARG A 7 -5.79 0.79 -0.17
C ARG A 7 -4.52 1.45 -0.70
N ILE A 8 -3.45 0.68 -0.79
CA ILE A 8 -2.16 1.25 -1.22
C ILE A 8 -2.28 1.83 -2.62
N LYS A 9 -2.95 1.11 -3.54
CA LYS A 9 -3.10 1.59 -4.90
C LYS A 9 -3.76 2.96 -4.94
N GLU A 10 -4.84 3.11 -4.18
CA GLU A 10 -5.58 4.36 -4.18
C GLU A 10 -4.74 5.51 -3.65
N VAL A 11 -4.00 5.24 -2.58
CA VAL A 11 -3.17 6.29 -1.99
C VAL A 11 -2.05 6.69 -2.96
N LEU A 12 -1.44 5.71 -3.62
CA LEU A 12 -0.41 6.02 -4.60
C LEU A 12 -0.98 6.87 -5.73
N GLU A 13 -2.17 6.51 -6.22
CA GLU A 13 -2.77 7.25 -7.32
C GLU A 13 -3.14 8.67 -6.88
N GLU A 14 -3.68 8.81 -5.69
CA GLU A 14 -4.06 10.13 -5.19
C GLU A 14 -2.86 11.04 -5.07
N ARG A 15 -1.70 10.49 -4.75
CA ARG A 15 -0.50 11.27 -4.53
C ARG A 15 0.41 11.32 -5.73
N GLY A 16 0.03 10.63 -6.82
CA GLY A 16 0.84 10.62 -8.02
C GLY A 16 2.18 9.92 -7.83
N ILE A 17 2.21 8.88 -7.01
CA ILE A 17 3.44 8.16 -6.69
C ILE A 17 3.47 6.85 -7.44
N LYS A 18 4.62 6.55 -8.02
CA LYS A 18 4.79 5.31 -8.79
C LYS A 18 5.19 4.16 -7.90
N GLN A 19 4.77 2.96 -8.29
CA GLN A 19 5.14 1.77 -7.54
C GLN A 19 6.64 1.53 -7.53
N THR A 20 7.31 1.87 -8.64
CA THR A 20 8.76 1.70 -8.70
C THR A 20 9.46 2.55 -7.65
N TRP A 21 8.97 3.77 -7.47
CA TRP A 21 9.54 4.64 -6.44
C TRP A 21 9.34 4.04 -5.05
N LEU A 22 8.13 3.54 -4.80
CA LEU A 22 7.84 2.94 -3.50
C LEU A 22 8.71 1.71 -3.27
N ALA A 23 8.87 0.87 -4.30
CA ALA A 23 9.69 -0.33 -4.17
C ALA A 23 11.12 0.02 -3.80
N GLU A 24 11.67 1.05 -4.43
CA GLU A 24 13.03 1.49 -4.12
C GLU A 24 13.14 1.94 -2.68
N ARG A 25 12.16 2.70 -2.21
CA ARG A 25 12.19 3.19 -0.84
C ARG A 25 12.07 2.07 0.17
N LEU A 26 11.29 1.05 -0.17
CA LEU A 26 11.11 -0.10 0.72
C LEU A 26 12.27 -1.07 0.66
N GLY A 27 13.10 -0.99 -0.37
CA GLY A 27 14.16 -1.97 -0.56
C GLY A 27 13.62 -3.32 -0.97
N LYS A 28 12.49 -3.34 -1.66
CA LYS A 28 11.86 -4.58 -2.11
C LYS A 28 11.71 -4.54 -3.63
N SER A 29 11.53 -5.72 -4.22
CA SER A 29 11.36 -5.81 -5.65
C SER A 29 10.03 -5.20 -6.08
N PHE A 30 9.97 -4.76 -7.32
CA PHE A 30 8.72 -4.27 -7.88
C PHE A 30 7.64 -5.33 -7.84
N CYS A 31 8.00 -6.59 -8.11
CA CYS A 31 7.01 -7.68 -8.10
C CYS A 31 6.33 -7.81 -6.74
N ILE A 32 7.10 -7.72 -5.68
CA ILE A 32 6.55 -7.82 -4.33
C ILE A 32 5.62 -6.65 -4.06
N VAL A 33 6.08 -5.44 -4.36
CA VAL A 33 5.26 -4.26 -4.10
C VAL A 33 4.01 -4.29 -4.97
N ASN A 34 4.13 -4.71 -6.21
CA ASN A 34 2.97 -4.82 -7.08
C ASN A 34 1.94 -5.80 -6.51
N SER A 35 2.41 -6.90 -5.92
CA SER A 35 1.49 -7.86 -5.34
C SER A 35 0.72 -7.26 -4.16
N TYR A 36 1.35 -6.38 -3.40
CA TYR A 36 0.65 -5.66 -2.34
C TYR A 36 -0.38 -4.70 -2.92
N VAL A 37 0.03 -3.95 -3.92
CA VAL A 37 -0.83 -2.93 -4.53
C VAL A 37 -2.06 -3.57 -5.16
N CYS A 38 -1.88 -4.74 -5.76
CA CYS A 38 -2.98 -5.45 -6.41
C CYS A 38 -3.79 -6.32 -5.45
N ASN A 39 -3.45 -6.30 -4.19
CA ASN A 39 -4.13 -7.08 -3.16
C ASN A 39 -4.03 -8.59 -3.36
N ARG A 40 -3.01 -9.04 -4.09
CA ARG A 40 -2.75 -10.47 -4.21
C ARG A 40 -2.03 -11.00 -2.97
N ARG A 41 -1.29 -10.14 -2.31
CA ARG A 41 -0.55 -10.47 -1.10
C ARG A 41 -0.62 -9.27 -0.17
N GLN A 42 -0.73 -9.53 1.11
CA GLN A 42 -0.79 -8.42 2.06
C GLN A 42 0.56 -8.22 2.72
N PRO A 43 0.99 -6.99 2.91
CA PRO A 43 2.23 -6.74 3.64
C PRO A 43 2.03 -7.08 5.11
N SER A 44 3.14 -7.41 5.77
CA SER A 44 3.12 -7.56 7.23
C SER A 44 2.84 -6.19 7.85
N LEU A 45 2.49 -6.20 9.13
CA LEU A 45 2.26 -4.95 9.82
C LEU A 45 3.49 -4.05 9.78
N ASP A 46 4.66 -4.62 9.97
CA ASP A 46 5.90 -3.84 9.93
C ASP A 46 6.06 -3.15 8.59
N VAL A 47 5.83 -3.90 7.52
CA VAL A 47 5.96 -3.34 6.18
C VAL A 47 4.87 -2.32 5.92
N LEU A 48 3.66 -2.58 6.40
CA LEU A 48 2.56 -1.64 6.21
C LEU A 48 2.88 -0.30 6.88
N PHE A 49 3.39 -0.36 8.11
CA PHE A 49 3.77 0.87 8.81
C PHE A 49 4.89 1.59 8.08
N GLU A 50 5.82 0.82 7.50
CA GLU A 50 6.91 1.42 6.75
C GLU A 50 6.39 2.12 5.51
N ILE A 51 5.45 1.50 4.81
CA ILE A 51 4.83 2.12 3.65
C ILE A 51 4.13 3.42 4.06
N ALA A 52 3.38 3.37 5.15
CA ALA A 52 2.68 4.55 5.63
C ALA A 52 3.64 5.67 5.94
N ASN A 53 4.77 5.33 6.55
CA ASN A 53 5.78 6.31 6.89
C ASN A 53 6.40 6.93 5.63
N ILE A 54 6.69 6.08 4.64
CA ILE A 54 7.27 6.56 3.38
C ILE A 54 6.29 7.49 2.66
N LEU A 55 5.02 7.13 2.66
CA LEU A 55 4.00 7.91 1.98
C LEU A 55 3.49 9.07 2.82
N ASN A 56 3.93 9.13 4.08
CA ASN A 56 3.54 10.18 5.00
C ASN A 56 2.03 10.20 5.19
N VAL A 57 1.47 9.04 5.43
CA VAL A 57 0.04 8.89 5.72
C VAL A 57 -0.13 8.07 6.97
N ASP A 58 -1.30 8.19 7.57
CA ASP A 58 -1.66 7.35 8.70
C ASP A 58 -1.82 5.92 8.22
N PRO A 59 -1.25 4.94 8.94
CA PRO A 59 -1.43 3.54 8.52
C PRO A 59 -2.89 3.15 8.32
N LYS A 60 -3.81 3.76 9.05
CA LYS A 60 -5.22 3.46 8.88
C LYS A 60 -5.70 3.77 7.46
N GLU A 61 -5.08 4.71 6.81
CA GLU A 61 -5.48 5.08 5.45
C GLU A 61 -5.12 4.00 4.44
N LEU A 62 -4.26 3.08 4.82
CA LEU A 62 -3.84 2.01 3.93
C LEU A 62 -4.64 0.73 4.14
N ILE A 63 -5.53 0.70 5.12
CA ILE A 63 -6.19 -0.53 5.51
C ILE A 63 -7.61 -0.59 5.00
N GLY A 64 -7.91 -1.69 4.32
CA GLY A 64 -9.24 -2.17 4.13
C GLY A 64 -10.17 -1.29 3.38
N ASP A 65 -11.43 -1.55 3.67
CA ASP A 65 -12.54 -0.85 3.06
C ASP A 65 -12.76 0.44 3.82
N SER A 66 -12.59 1.54 3.18
CA SER A 66 -12.63 2.84 3.83
C SER A 66 -14.03 3.32 4.15
N ARG A 67 -15.02 2.62 3.70
CA ARG A 67 -16.35 3.07 3.98
C ARG A 67 -16.69 2.94 5.41
N ARG A 68 -17.09 3.12 5.70
CA ARG A 68 -17.47 3.04 6.76
C ARG A 68 -18.26 3.24 7.19
N LEU A 69 -18.43 3.06 7.34
CA LEU A 69 -19.09 3.18 7.80
C LEU A 69 -19.66 3.61 8.12
#